data_ed748a7f4caf598bbc4f829eb676d6b2
#
_entry.id   ed748a7f4caf598bbc4f829eb676d6b2
#
_cell.length_a   1.000
_cell.length_b   1.000
_cell.length_c   1.000
_cell.angle_alpha   90.00
_cell.angle_beta   90.00
_cell.angle_gamma   90.00
#
_symmetry.space_group_name_H-M   'P 1'
#
loop_
_entity.id
_entity.type
_entity.pdbx_description
1 polymer ?
#
loop_
_entity_poly.entity_id
_entity_poly.type
_entity_poly.pdbx_seq_one_letter_code
_entity_poly.pdbx_strand_id
1 'polypeptide(L)'
;MKSKKVTILDVAQLANVTKSTVSRVVNDSPLVNDKTKQRVWKAIEELGYTPNRTARSLALGKTNVIGFVVSEQQISDVVSNPFFPTVLKGITTVANREGYNILLLSLSGQDIKSYREIIQRHTVDGFLILGGPSNPKLGSDLDKLKVPYVFIGKHDPAAEHSYVSTDNEEGGYIAGKHLIELGHSEIRFMVGEVKGSLLSHNIERIAGFKRAFDEAGMTFAEHLVVKVPTDIESGYHFMKSYLAKDRPSGLILSNEVTSMTCLNLLIDEGIAVPEEMSIVSFGDAQFFRNTRPSLTTVSQSVEWLGKTAMELLLQRISGEVSYPSPIVRKPEIVLRGSTKKMR
;
A
#
# COMPACT_ATOMS: atom_id res chain seq x y z
N MET A 1 -6.95 -30.30 -35.44
CA MET A 1 -5.85 -31.13 -34.95
C MET A 1 -5.24 -30.49 -33.71
N LYS A 2 -5.29 -31.16 -32.53
CA LYS A 2 -4.61 -30.63 -31.32
C LYS A 2 -3.10 -30.72 -31.57
N SER A 3 -2.38 -29.62 -31.67
CA SER A 3 -0.92 -29.65 -31.74
C SER A 3 -0.37 -30.37 -30.51
N LYS A 4 0.45 -31.37 -30.70
CA LYS A 4 1.09 -32.12 -29.61
C LYS A 4 1.96 -31.16 -28.81
N LYS A 5 1.62 -30.92 -27.56
CA LYS A 5 2.33 -29.98 -26.69
C LYS A 5 3.75 -30.54 -26.46
N VAL A 6 4.77 -29.79 -26.86
CA VAL A 6 6.17 -30.15 -26.66
C VAL A 6 6.45 -30.32 -25.17
N THR A 7 7.16 -31.41 -24.82
CA THR A 7 7.44 -31.77 -23.42
C THR A 7 8.94 -31.72 -23.13
N ILE A 8 9.32 -31.76 -21.86
CA ILE A 8 10.73 -31.85 -21.43
C ILE A 8 11.42 -33.11 -21.95
N LEU A 9 10.64 -34.17 -22.25
CA LEU A 9 11.18 -35.40 -22.82
C LEU A 9 11.59 -35.22 -24.28
N ASP A 10 10.84 -34.45 -25.05
CA ASP A 10 11.16 -34.13 -26.43
C ASP A 10 12.48 -33.33 -26.51
N VAL A 11 12.68 -32.39 -25.58
CA VAL A 11 13.93 -31.60 -25.43
C VAL A 11 15.09 -32.54 -25.06
N ALA A 12 14.87 -33.44 -24.11
CA ALA A 12 15.89 -34.39 -23.66
C ALA A 12 16.34 -35.28 -24.82
N GLN A 13 15.41 -35.75 -25.64
CA GLN A 13 15.69 -36.56 -26.81
C GLN A 13 16.49 -35.77 -27.87
N LEU A 14 16.06 -34.57 -28.22
CA LEU A 14 16.75 -33.74 -29.23
C LEU A 14 18.15 -33.33 -28.76
N ALA A 15 18.31 -32.99 -27.49
CA ALA A 15 19.60 -32.60 -26.91
C ALA A 15 20.50 -33.81 -26.57
N ASN A 16 20.02 -35.04 -26.76
CA ASN A 16 20.71 -36.29 -26.40
C ASN A 16 21.24 -36.29 -24.96
N VAL A 17 20.31 -36.01 -24.01
CA VAL A 17 20.56 -35.99 -22.56
C VAL A 17 19.38 -36.59 -21.80
N THR A 18 19.50 -36.78 -20.50
CA THR A 18 18.39 -37.24 -19.67
C THR A 18 17.42 -36.10 -19.34
N LYS A 19 16.16 -36.43 -19.00
CA LYS A 19 15.18 -35.49 -18.47
C LYS A 19 15.74 -34.70 -17.28
N SER A 20 16.47 -35.36 -16.38
CA SER A 20 17.10 -34.71 -15.22
C SER A 20 18.18 -33.70 -15.61
N THR A 21 18.93 -33.97 -16.69
CA THR A 21 19.92 -33.03 -17.23
C THR A 21 19.24 -31.78 -17.80
N VAL A 22 18.15 -31.93 -18.57
CA VAL A 22 17.35 -30.77 -19.05
C VAL A 22 16.85 -29.98 -17.88
N SER A 23 16.27 -30.63 -16.86
CA SER A 23 15.77 -29.93 -15.65
C SER A 23 16.89 -29.16 -14.94
N ARG A 24 18.09 -29.72 -14.81
CA ARG A 24 19.25 -29.04 -14.22
C ARG A 24 19.70 -27.85 -15.05
N VAL A 25 19.68 -27.94 -16.38
CA VAL A 25 20.04 -26.82 -17.27
C VAL A 25 19.02 -25.68 -17.15
N VAL A 26 17.73 -26.00 -17.19
CA VAL A 26 16.65 -25.02 -17.04
C VAL A 26 16.71 -24.32 -15.68
N ASN A 27 17.20 -24.99 -14.64
CA ASN A 27 17.38 -24.44 -13.28
C ASN A 27 18.80 -23.89 -13.04
N ASP A 28 19.58 -23.68 -14.10
CA ASP A 28 20.96 -23.16 -14.06
C ASP A 28 21.88 -23.84 -13.03
N SER A 29 21.75 -25.16 -12.88
CA SER A 29 22.54 -25.92 -11.95
C SER A 29 24.04 -25.86 -12.32
N PRO A 30 24.94 -25.61 -11.34
CA PRO A 30 26.38 -25.61 -11.55
C PRO A 30 26.94 -27.03 -11.89
N LEU A 31 26.13 -28.06 -11.70
CA LEU A 31 26.52 -29.45 -11.95
C LEU A 31 26.51 -29.85 -13.44
N VAL A 32 26.16 -28.91 -14.35
CA VAL A 32 26.12 -29.16 -15.79
C VAL A 32 27.13 -28.24 -16.47
N ASN A 33 28.00 -28.83 -17.29
CA ASN A 33 28.99 -28.08 -18.04
C ASN A 33 28.37 -27.23 -19.16
N ASP A 34 29.06 -26.14 -19.55
CA ASP A 34 28.56 -25.17 -20.51
C ASP A 34 28.24 -25.75 -21.89
N LYS A 35 29.00 -26.72 -22.37
CA LYS A 35 28.75 -27.39 -23.64
C LYS A 35 27.38 -28.11 -23.63
N THR A 36 27.05 -28.75 -22.52
CA THR A 36 25.75 -29.42 -22.35
C THR A 36 24.64 -28.39 -22.17
N LYS A 37 24.87 -27.28 -21.42
CA LYS A 37 23.90 -26.18 -21.30
C LYS A 37 23.55 -25.61 -22.67
N GLN A 38 24.53 -25.26 -23.49
CA GLN A 38 24.32 -24.76 -24.85
C GLN A 38 23.49 -25.68 -25.73
N ARG A 39 23.80 -26.99 -25.70
CA ARG A 39 23.07 -28.00 -26.48
C ARG A 39 21.60 -28.10 -26.06
N VAL A 40 21.32 -28.06 -24.78
CA VAL A 40 19.95 -28.11 -24.25
C VAL A 40 19.18 -26.83 -24.60
N TRP A 41 19.80 -25.65 -24.45
CA TRP A 41 19.15 -24.37 -24.81
C TRP A 41 18.83 -24.31 -26.30
N LYS A 42 19.72 -24.78 -27.18
CA LYS A 42 19.45 -24.87 -28.61
C LYS A 42 18.25 -25.77 -28.90
N ALA A 43 18.13 -26.91 -28.25
CA ALA A 43 17.01 -27.85 -28.42
C ALA A 43 15.68 -27.22 -27.89
N ILE A 44 15.71 -26.43 -26.80
CA ILE A 44 14.58 -25.70 -26.26
C ILE A 44 14.07 -24.66 -27.28
N GLU A 45 14.98 -23.90 -27.89
CA GLU A 45 14.67 -22.91 -28.89
C GLU A 45 14.09 -23.53 -30.17
N GLU A 46 14.71 -24.57 -30.69
CA GLU A 46 14.30 -25.27 -31.89
C GLU A 46 12.90 -25.91 -31.77
N LEU A 47 12.57 -26.46 -30.60
CA LEU A 47 11.27 -27.06 -30.32
C LEU A 47 10.23 -26.08 -29.88
N GLY A 48 10.58 -24.82 -29.56
CA GLY A 48 9.69 -23.86 -28.95
C GLY A 48 9.19 -24.29 -27.56
N TYR A 49 10.00 -25.07 -26.84
CA TYR A 49 9.63 -25.59 -25.53
C TYR A 49 9.66 -24.49 -24.49
N THR A 50 8.53 -24.28 -23.84
CA THR A 50 8.45 -23.37 -22.69
C THR A 50 8.49 -24.19 -21.40
N PRO A 51 9.52 -24.00 -20.54
CA PRO A 51 9.60 -24.70 -19.26
C PRO A 51 8.35 -24.48 -18.43
N ASN A 52 7.78 -25.55 -17.91
CA ASN A 52 6.58 -25.46 -17.08
C ASN A 52 6.94 -24.85 -15.71
N ARG A 53 6.52 -23.61 -15.48
CA ARG A 53 6.77 -22.88 -14.24
C ARG A 53 6.21 -23.61 -13.02
N THR A 54 5.03 -24.23 -13.12
CA THR A 54 4.41 -25.01 -12.03
C THR A 54 5.25 -26.22 -11.63
N ALA A 55 5.78 -26.95 -12.62
CA ALA A 55 6.67 -28.10 -12.34
C ALA A 55 8.01 -27.65 -11.72
N ARG A 56 8.51 -26.48 -12.13
CA ARG A 56 9.71 -25.86 -11.55
C ARG A 56 9.46 -25.41 -10.11
N SER A 57 8.35 -24.75 -9.82
CA SER A 57 7.96 -24.30 -8.48
C SER A 57 7.85 -25.46 -7.51
N LEU A 58 7.21 -26.56 -7.93
CA LEU A 58 7.10 -27.78 -7.14
C LEU A 58 8.47 -28.43 -6.83
N ALA A 59 9.39 -28.38 -7.79
CA ALA A 59 10.73 -28.97 -7.61
C ALA A 59 11.65 -28.11 -6.72
N LEU A 60 11.49 -26.80 -6.73
CA LEU A 60 12.30 -25.84 -5.97
C LEU A 60 11.66 -25.39 -4.65
N GLY A 61 10.38 -25.71 -4.42
CA GLY A 61 9.63 -25.22 -3.27
C GLY A 61 9.41 -23.69 -3.28
N LYS A 62 9.64 -23.03 -4.44
CA LYS A 62 9.48 -21.57 -4.63
C LYS A 62 8.67 -21.27 -5.87
N THR A 63 7.69 -20.39 -5.74
CA THR A 63 6.82 -19.97 -6.85
C THR A 63 7.35 -18.73 -7.57
N ASN A 64 8.15 -17.91 -6.90
CA ASN A 64 8.53 -16.55 -7.26
C ASN A 64 7.30 -15.67 -7.53
N VAL A 65 6.25 -15.86 -6.73
CA VAL A 65 5.02 -15.08 -6.76
C VAL A 65 4.71 -14.58 -5.36
N ILE A 66 4.44 -13.31 -5.23
CA ILE A 66 3.96 -12.68 -3.99
C ILE A 66 2.48 -12.35 -4.14
N GLY A 67 1.67 -12.75 -3.16
CA GLY A 67 0.29 -12.32 -3.05
C GLY A 67 0.19 -10.90 -2.50
N PHE A 68 -0.33 -9.96 -3.27
CA PHE A 68 -0.65 -8.63 -2.78
C PHE A 68 -2.14 -8.58 -2.47
N VAL A 69 -2.45 -8.56 -1.18
CA VAL A 69 -3.83 -8.65 -0.67
C VAL A 69 -4.36 -7.25 -0.43
N VAL A 70 -5.55 -6.99 -0.97
CA VAL A 70 -6.30 -5.76 -0.80
C VAL A 70 -7.76 -6.09 -0.52
N SER A 71 -8.51 -5.20 0.12
CA SER A 71 -9.96 -5.37 0.29
C SER A 71 -10.71 -5.06 -1.00
N GLU A 72 -11.94 -5.55 -1.12
CA GLU A 72 -12.82 -5.21 -2.25
C GLU A 72 -13.03 -3.70 -2.37
N GLN A 73 -13.18 -3.00 -1.24
CA GLN A 73 -13.31 -1.54 -1.22
C GLN A 73 -12.06 -0.86 -1.78
N GLN A 74 -10.87 -1.32 -1.40
CA GLN A 74 -9.61 -0.77 -1.93
C GLN A 74 -9.45 -1.01 -3.43
N ILE A 75 -10.01 -2.10 -3.96
CA ILE A 75 -10.01 -2.34 -5.41
C ILE A 75 -10.96 -1.39 -6.13
N SER A 76 -12.16 -1.17 -5.61
CA SER A 76 -13.10 -0.21 -6.21
C SER A 76 -12.55 1.21 -6.21
N ASP A 77 -11.76 1.55 -5.20
CA ASP A 77 -11.15 2.87 -5.03
C ASP A 77 -9.83 3.04 -5.81
N VAL A 78 -9.31 1.99 -6.44
CA VAL A 78 -8.01 2.01 -7.18
C VAL A 78 -7.92 3.15 -8.21
N VAL A 79 -9.03 3.45 -8.88
CA VAL A 79 -9.07 4.47 -9.93
C VAL A 79 -9.07 5.89 -9.33
N SER A 80 -9.72 6.06 -8.19
CA SER A 80 -9.92 7.37 -7.55
C SER A 80 -8.86 7.68 -6.48
N ASN A 81 -8.23 6.68 -5.90
CA ASN A 81 -7.28 6.83 -4.80
C ASN A 81 -5.83 6.54 -5.27
N PRO A 82 -4.94 7.54 -5.36
CA PRO A 82 -3.57 7.39 -5.82
C PRO A 82 -2.66 6.60 -4.86
N PHE A 83 -3.09 6.36 -3.62
CA PHE A 83 -2.31 5.62 -2.62
C PHE A 83 -1.99 4.20 -3.10
N PHE A 84 -3.01 3.45 -3.54
CA PHE A 84 -2.84 2.07 -3.98
C PHE A 84 -1.86 1.91 -5.16
N PRO A 85 -2.03 2.61 -6.30
CA PRO A 85 -1.09 2.49 -7.41
C PRO A 85 0.33 2.94 -7.04
N THR A 86 0.49 3.87 -6.10
CA THR A 86 1.81 4.32 -5.64
C THR A 86 2.49 3.25 -4.77
N VAL A 87 1.75 2.58 -3.87
CA VAL A 87 2.25 1.40 -3.13
C VAL A 87 2.66 0.30 -4.10
N LEU A 88 1.78 -0.03 -5.07
CA LEU A 88 2.04 -1.08 -6.05
C LEU A 88 3.28 -0.78 -6.90
N LYS A 89 3.51 0.48 -7.28
CA LYS A 89 4.74 0.92 -7.96
C LYS A 89 5.98 0.58 -7.12
N GLY A 90 5.95 0.87 -5.81
CA GLY A 90 7.04 0.52 -4.90
C GLY A 90 7.30 -0.98 -4.85
N ILE A 91 6.25 -1.78 -4.66
CA ILE A 91 6.30 -3.24 -4.62
C ILE A 91 6.89 -3.80 -5.92
N THR A 92 6.36 -3.40 -7.07
CA THR A 92 6.78 -3.91 -8.37
C THR A 92 8.21 -3.53 -8.74
N THR A 93 8.70 -2.39 -8.26
CA THR A 93 10.11 -1.97 -8.45
C THR A 93 11.07 -3.01 -7.83
N VAL A 94 10.80 -3.45 -6.60
CA VAL A 94 11.63 -4.47 -5.92
C VAL A 94 11.35 -5.85 -6.50
N ALA A 95 10.09 -6.21 -6.72
CA ALA A 95 9.71 -7.51 -7.27
C ALA A 95 10.40 -7.79 -8.60
N ASN A 96 10.42 -6.82 -9.52
CA ASN A 96 11.08 -6.96 -10.82
C ASN A 96 12.59 -7.15 -10.70
N ARG A 97 13.24 -6.41 -9.78
CA ARG A 97 14.67 -6.55 -9.51
C ARG A 97 15.03 -7.96 -9.00
N GLU A 98 14.16 -8.52 -8.15
CA GLU A 98 14.38 -9.80 -7.48
C GLU A 98 13.74 -11.00 -8.23
N GLY A 99 13.15 -10.76 -9.41
CA GLY A 99 12.57 -11.81 -10.26
C GLY A 99 11.25 -12.39 -9.75
N TYR A 100 10.50 -11.63 -8.95
CA TYR A 100 9.18 -12.02 -8.45
C TYR A 100 8.06 -11.42 -9.30
N ASN A 101 6.95 -12.16 -9.40
CA ASN A 101 5.67 -11.66 -9.94
C ASN A 101 4.73 -11.29 -8.78
N ILE A 102 3.81 -10.37 -9.04
CA ILE A 102 2.79 -9.98 -8.07
C ILE A 102 1.44 -10.54 -8.51
N LEU A 103 0.78 -11.25 -7.62
CA LEU A 103 -0.59 -11.71 -7.76
C LEU A 103 -1.49 -10.83 -6.90
N LEU A 104 -2.33 -10.01 -7.54
CA LEU A 104 -3.30 -9.19 -6.83
C LEU A 104 -4.45 -10.08 -6.35
N LEU A 105 -4.73 -10.02 -5.06
CA LEU A 105 -5.75 -10.83 -4.39
C LEU A 105 -6.75 -9.93 -3.69
N SER A 106 -8.03 -10.05 -4.08
CA SER A 106 -9.13 -9.45 -3.34
C SER A 106 -9.62 -10.48 -2.33
N LEU A 107 -9.13 -10.37 -1.10
CA LEU A 107 -9.58 -11.26 -0.03
C LEU A 107 -10.34 -10.43 1.00
N SER A 108 -11.55 -10.90 1.36
CA SER A 108 -12.20 -10.38 2.55
C SER A 108 -11.33 -10.75 3.74
N GLY A 109 -10.82 -9.73 4.47
CA GLY A 109 -9.85 -9.93 5.56
C GLY A 109 -10.32 -10.80 6.73
N GLN A 110 -11.47 -11.45 6.61
CA GLN A 110 -12.09 -12.28 7.63
C GLN A 110 -11.96 -13.78 7.37
N ASP A 111 -11.61 -14.22 6.14
CA ASP A 111 -11.60 -15.63 5.81
C ASP A 111 -10.19 -16.21 5.61
N ILE A 112 -9.64 -16.74 6.71
CA ILE A 112 -8.37 -17.48 6.71
C ILE A 112 -8.40 -18.71 5.77
N LYS A 113 -9.58 -19.22 5.40
CA LYS A 113 -9.71 -20.36 4.47
C LYS A 113 -9.19 -20.00 3.09
N SER A 114 -9.51 -18.80 2.60
CA SER A 114 -9.01 -18.31 1.30
C SER A 114 -7.47 -18.24 1.27
N TYR A 115 -6.84 -17.74 2.34
CA TYR A 115 -5.38 -17.76 2.47
C TYR A 115 -4.82 -19.18 2.48
N ARG A 116 -5.45 -20.08 3.26
CA ARG A 116 -5.05 -21.50 3.34
C ARG A 116 -5.12 -22.20 1.99
N GLU A 117 -6.17 -21.98 1.20
CA GLU A 117 -6.30 -22.56 -0.14
C GLU A 117 -5.19 -22.10 -1.09
N ILE A 118 -4.85 -20.80 -1.07
CA ILE A 118 -3.77 -20.23 -1.88
C ILE A 118 -2.42 -20.87 -1.50
N ILE A 119 -2.18 -21.02 -0.20
CA ILE A 119 -0.96 -21.65 0.34
C ILE A 119 -0.90 -23.12 -0.06
N GLN A 120 -1.98 -23.89 0.15
CA GLN A 120 -2.02 -25.32 -0.18
C GLN A 120 -1.82 -25.61 -1.67
N ARG A 121 -2.21 -24.67 -2.54
CA ARG A 121 -1.99 -24.75 -3.99
C ARG A 121 -0.58 -24.32 -4.39
N HIS A 122 0.29 -23.97 -3.44
CA HIS A 122 1.62 -23.41 -3.73
C HIS A 122 1.56 -22.29 -4.78
N THR A 123 0.65 -21.32 -4.58
CA THR A 123 0.43 -20.25 -5.54
C THR A 123 1.34 -19.06 -5.29
N VAL A 124 1.70 -18.80 -4.02
CA VAL A 124 2.55 -17.69 -3.59
C VAL A 124 3.58 -18.12 -2.55
N ASP A 125 4.68 -17.37 -2.45
CA ASP A 125 5.74 -17.60 -1.46
C ASP A 125 5.51 -16.79 -0.17
N GLY A 126 4.66 -15.76 -0.22
CA GLY A 126 4.33 -14.90 0.90
C GLY A 126 3.28 -13.86 0.54
N PHE A 127 2.85 -13.08 1.54
CA PHE A 127 1.82 -12.07 1.36
C PHE A 127 2.28 -10.68 1.77
N LEU A 128 1.95 -9.68 0.94
CA LEU A 128 1.85 -8.27 1.32
C LEU A 128 0.38 -7.96 1.53
N ILE A 129 0.03 -7.37 2.67
CA ILE A 129 -1.38 -7.13 3.04
C ILE A 129 -1.56 -5.63 3.27
N LEU A 130 -2.34 -4.99 2.39
CA LEU A 130 -2.58 -3.55 2.44
C LEU A 130 -3.68 -3.20 3.43
N GLY A 131 -3.35 -2.33 4.37
CA GLY A 131 -4.25 -1.91 5.44
C GLY A 131 -4.45 -2.98 6.50
N GLY A 132 -5.17 -2.61 7.56
CA GLY A 132 -5.57 -3.56 8.59
C GLY A 132 -6.81 -4.33 8.14
N PRO A 133 -6.80 -5.67 8.14
CA PRO A 133 -8.03 -6.43 7.98
C PRO A 133 -8.98 -6.14 9.14
N SER A 134 -10.28 -6.25 8.88
CA SER A 134 -11.31 -6.19 9.93
C SER A 134 -11.19 -7.33 10.95
N ASN A 135 -10.31 -8.30 10.70
CA ASN A 135 -10.03 -9.43 11.58
C ASN A 135 -8.69 -9.22 12.33
N PRO A 136 -8.71 -8.87 13.62
CA PRO A 136 -7.50 -8.70 14.41
C PRO A 136 -6.67 -9.99 14.56
N LYS A 137 -7.27 -11.15 14.31
CA LYS A 137 -6.60 -12.46 14.42
C LYS A 137 -5.85 -12.87 13.15
N LEU A 138 -5.95 -12.12 12.04
CA LEU A 138 -5.38 -12.56 10.76
C LEU A 138 -3.87 -12.83 10.87
N GLY A 139 -3.11 -11.96 11.50
CA GLY A 139 -1.68 -12.13 11.67
C GLY A 139 -1.35 -13.43 12.43
N SER A 140 -1.97 -13.65 13.59
CA SER A 140 -1.76 -14.86 14.40
C SER A 140 -2.21 -16.15 13.67
N ASP A 141 -3.19 -16.07 12.79
CA ASP A 141 -3.63 -17.21 11.99
C ASP A 141 -2.69 -17.49 10.82
N LEU A 142 -2.08 -16.47 10.23
CA LEU A 142 -1.01 -16.62 9.23
C LEU A 142 0.27 -17.19 9.86
N ASP A 143 0.59 -16.81 11.09
CA ASP A 143 1.72 -17.39 11.84
C ASP A 143 1.54 -18.90 12.05
N LYS A 144 0.32 -19.37 12.40
CA LYS A 144 -0.01 -20.80 12.49
C LYS A 144 0.16 -21.54 11.15
N LEU A 145 -0.05 -20.85 10.03
CA LEU A 145 0.14 -21.42 8.69
C LEU A 145 1.62 -21.37 8.27
N LYS A 146 2.50 -20.76 9.04
CA LYS A 146 3.95 -20.63 8.79
C LYS A 146 4.27 -20.02 7.41
N VAL A 147 3.49 -19.07 6.99
CA VAL A 147 3.66 -18.35 5.73
C VAL A 147 4.23 -16.97 6.02
N PRO A 148 5.27 -16.51 5.31
CA PRO A 148 5.77 -15.15 5.42
C PRO A 148 4.73 -14.12 5.00
N TYR A 149 4.55 -13.07 5.80
CA TYR A 149 3.70 -11.94 5.47
C TYR A 149 4.24 -10.65 6.05
N VAL A 150 3.85 -9.51 5.45
CA VAL A 150 4.11 -8.16 5.95
C VAL A 150 2.87 -7.31 5.72
N PHE A 151 2.44 -6.59 6.75
CA PHE A 151 1.39 -5.59 6.62
C PHE A 151 1.95 -4.27 6.09
N ILE A 152 1.19 -3.60 5.22
CA ILE A 152 1.43 -2.22 4.80
C ILE A 152 0.40 -1.34 5.50
N GLY A 153 0.86 -0.58 6.49
CA GLY A 153 0.05 0.08 7.50
C GLY A 153 0.04 -0.72 8.81
N LYS A 154 -0.09 -0.03 9.93
CA LYS A 154 -0.19 -0.65 11.25
C LYS A 154 -1.55 -1.31 11.40
N HIS A 155 -1.57 -2.59 11.75
CA HIS A 155 -2.81 -3.36 11.83
C HIS A 155 -3.42 -3.35 13.23
N ASP A 156 -2.65 -3.82 14.20
CA ASP A 156 -3.06 -3.90 15.61
C ASP A 156 -1.92 -3.34 16.47
N PRO A 157 -2.17 -2.29 17.28
CA PRO A 157 -1.16 -1.73 18.18
C PRO A 157 -0.62 -2.73 19.19
N ALA A 158 -1.43 -3.72 19.57
CA ALA A 158 -1.08 -4.72 20.60
C ALA A 158 -0.43 -5.98 20.02
N ALA A 159 -0.43 -6.17 18.69
CA ALA A 159 0.07 -7.38 18.06
C ALA A 159 1.49 -7.22 17.56
N GLU A 160 2.36 -8.16 17.90
CA GLU A 160 3.74 -8.23 17.40
C GLU A 160 3.76 -8.84 16.00
N HIS A 161 3.50 -8.01 14.98
CA HIS A 161 3.56 -8.41 13.57
C HIS A 161 4.58 -7.56 12.80
N SER A 162 5.09 -8.13 11.70
CA SER A 162 5.89 -7.34 10.76
C SER A 162 4.99 -6.42 9.96
N TYR A 163 5.27 -5.12 10.02
CA TYR A 163 4.58 -4.12 9.23
C TYR A 163 5.51 -2.98 8.80
N VAL A 164 5.13 -2.31 7.73
CA VAL A 164 5.76 -1.07 7.30
C VAL A 164 4.68 0.02 7.31
N SER A 165 4.92 1.11 8.01
CA SER A 165 3.94 2.19 8.19
C SER A 165 4.60 3.56 8.18
N THR A 166 3.77 4.59 8.07
CA THR A 166 4.12 5.97 8.42
C THR A 166 3.68 6.22 9.85
N ASP A 167 4.40 7.06 10.57
CA ASP A 167 3.99 7.58 11.88
C ASP A 167 2.80 8.54 11.69
N ASN A 168 1.59 7.98 11.81
CA ASN A 168 0.37 8.74 11.57
C ASN A 168 0.09 9.75 12.69
N GLU A 169 0.50 9.46 13.93
CA GLU A 169 0.35 10.39 15.04
C GLU A 169 1.23 11.62 14.79
N GLU A 170 2.50 11.42 14.44
CA GLU A 170 3.38 12.53 14.06
C GLU A 170 2.81 13.29 12.85
N GLY A 171 2.20 12.58 11.88
CA GLY A 171 1.54 13.22 10.74
C GLY A 171 0.43 14.19 11.16
N GLY A 172 -0.46 13.76 12.06
CA GLY A 172 -1.52 14.61 12.62
C GLY A 172 -0.97 15.80 13.38
N TYR A 173 0.10 15.57 14.17
CA TYR A 173 0.77 16.61 14.93
C TYR A 173 1.37 17.67 14.03
N ILE A 174 2.19 17.33 13.04
CA ILE A 174 2.83 18.31 12.16
C ILE A 174 1.84 19.08 11.30
N ALA A 175 0.70 18.47 10.91
CA ALA A 175 -0.38 19.16 10.20
C ALA A 175 -1.07 20.21 11.09
N GLY A 176 -1.45 19.83 12.31
CA GLY A 176 -2.06 20.73 13.28
C GLY A 176 -1.12 21.86 13.68
N LYS A 177 0.12 21.52 14.06
CA LYS A 177 1.14 22.47 14.44
C LYS A 177 1.41 23.51 13.35
N HIS A 178 1.51 23.09 12.09
CA HIS A 178 1.71 24.01 10.97
C HIS A 178 0.61 25.07 10.87
N LEU A 179 -0.66 24.69 10.96
CA LEU A 179 -1.76 25.66 10.92
C LEU A 179 -1.77 26.56 12.16
N ILE A 180 -1.49 26.03 13.35
CA ILE A 180 -1.42 26.78 14.60
C ILE A 180 -0.29 27.83 14.53
N GLU A 181 0.90 27.45 14.06
CA GLU A 181 2.05 28.36 13.88
C GLU A 181 1.78 29.48 12.85
N LEU A 182 0.87 29.22 11.90
CA LEU A 182 0.37 30.23 10.97
C LEU A 182 -0.71 31.13 11.58
N GLY A 183 -1.09 30.91 12.84
CA GLY A 183 -2.05 31.72 13.58
C GLY A 183 -3.52 31.29 13.43
N HIS A 184 -3.78 30.11 12.86
CA HIS A 184 -5.13 29.58 12.79
C HIS A 184 -5.58 29.05 14.15
N SER A 185 -6.75 29.49 14.63
CA SER A 185 -7.41 28.99 15.85
C SER A 185 -8.64 28.12 15.52
N GLU A 186 -9.32 28.47 14.43
CA GLU A 186 -10.50 27.74 13.94
C GLU A 186 -10.04 26.73 12.90
N ILE A 187 -9.64 25.53 13.36
CA ILE A 187 -9.14 24.43 12.51
C ILE A 187 -10.13 23.28 12.59
N ARG A 188 -10.42 22.63 11.45
CA ARG A 188 -11.18 21.39 11.41
C ARG A 188 -10.34 20.30 10.76
N PHE A 189 -10.40 19.10 11.33
CA PHE A 189 -9.81 17.91 10.73
C PHE A 189 -10.92 17.05 10.13
N MET A 190 -11.05 17.07 8.80
CA MET A 190 -12.00 16.25 8.06
C MET A 190 -11.40 14.88 7.83
N VAL A 191 -11.99 13.87 8.45
CA VAL A 191 -11.51 12.48 8.40
C VAL A 191 -12.50 11.57 7.69
N GLY A 192 -12.01 10.79 6.73
CA GLY A 192 -12.83 9.80 6.05
C GLY A 192 -13.27 8.70 7.01
N GLU A 193 -14.57 8.38 7.01
CA GLU A 193 -15.11 7.21 7.70
C GLU A 193 -15.62 6.15 6.71
N VAL A 194 -15.49 4.88 7.10
CA VAL A 194 -15.99 3.74 6.31
C VAL A 194 -17.02 3.00 7.14
N LYS A 195 -18.27 2.93 6.68
CA LYS A 195 -19.37 2.26 7.37
C LYS A 195 -19.51 2.69 8.85
N GLY A 196 -19.39 3.99 9.10
CA GLY A 196 -19.54 4.58 10.46
C GLY A 196 -18.33 4.39 11.37
N SER A 197 -17.23 3.81 10.88
CA SER A 197 -16.01 3.57 11.67
C SER A 197 -14.81 4.32 11.10
N LEU A 198 -13.96 4.82 11.99
CA LEU A 198 -12.66 5.38 11.61
C LEU A 198 -11.63 4.27 11.43
N LEU A 199 -10.81 4.40 10.40
CA LEU A 199 -9.66 3.53 10.20
C LEU A 199 -8.55 3.88 11.21
N SER A 200 -7.75 2.88 11.61
CA SER A 200 -6.71 3.02 12.64
C SER A 200 -5.76 4.19 12.40
N HIS A 201 -5.33 4.40 11.16
CA HIS A 201 -4.45 5.52 10.82
C HIS A 201 -5.11 6.90 11.04
N ASN A 202 -6.43 7.01 10.89
CA ASN A 202 -7.15 8.25 11.17
C ASN A 202 -7.27 8.49 12.69
N ILE A 203 -7.43 7.44 13.49
CA ILE A 203 -7.41 7.55 14.95
C ILE A 203 -6.05 8.06 15.44
N GLU A 204 -4.95 7.52 14.90
CA GLU A 204 -3.60 7.98 15.21
C GLU A 204 -3.37 9.44 14.79
N ARG A 205 -3.82 9.85 13.59
CA ARG A 205 -3.74 11.25 13.11
C ARG A 205 -4.51 12.22 13.99
N ILE A 206 -5.71 11.82 14.46
CA ILE A 206 -6.50 12.62 15.41
C ILE A 206 -5.75 12.79 16.72
N ALA A 207 -5.11 11.74 17.23
CA ALA A 207 -4.31 11.83 18.46
C ALA A 207 -3.16 12.84 18.31
N GLY A 208 -2.46 12.82 17.17
CA GLY A 208 -1.41 13.80 16.85
C GLY A 208 -1.95 15.23 16.71
N PHE A 209 -3.10 15.39 16.05
CA PHE A 209 -3.76 16.69 15.94
C PHE A 209 -4.14 17.26 17.31
N LYS A 210 -4.67 16.42 18.21
CA LYS A 210 -4.93 16.80 19.58
C LYS A 210 -3.66 17.23 20.32
N ARG A 211 -2.57 16.47 20.18
CA ARG A 211 -1.27 16.81 20.79
C ARG A 211 -0.78 18.20 20.34
N ALA A 212 -0.99 18.58 19.08
CA ALA A 212 -0.62 19.92 18.60
C ALA A 212 -1.40 21.04 19.31
N PHE A 213 -2.68 20.82 19.60
CA PHE A 213 -3.48 21.76 20.38
C PHE A 213 -3.03 21.84 21.83
N ASP A 214 -2.80 20.69 22.46
CA ASP A 214 -2.36 20.62 23.87
C ASP A 214 -1.01 21.35 24.05
N GLU A 215 -0.04 21.14 23.14
CA GLU A 215 1.27 21.81 23.19
C GLU A 215 1.18 23.33 22.94
N ALA A 216 0.20 23.77 22.16
CA ALA A 216 -0.06 25.20 21.92
C ALA A 216 -0.87 25.87 23.03
N GLY A 217 -1.26 25.14 24.07
CA GLY A 217 -2.13 25.62 25.13
C GLY A 217 -3.55 25.91 24.67
N MET A 218 -4.00 25.33 23.55
CA MET A 218 -5.33 25.48 22.98
C MET A 218 -6.25 24.36 23.44
N THR A 219 -7.54 24.66 23.62
CA THR A 219 -8.52 23.64 24.00
C THR A 219 -8.90 22.79 22.80
N PHE A 220 -8.64 21.49 22.87
CA PHE A 220 -9.15 20.53 21.90
C PHE A 220 -10.59 20.13 22.26
N ALA A 221 -11.48 20.15 21.28
CA ALA A 221 -12.85 19.68 21.41
C ALA A 221 -13.21 18.70 20.29
N GLU A 222 -14.08 17.72 20.57
CA GLU A 222 -14.44 16.66 19.61
C GLU A 222 -15.02 17.18 18.29
N HIS A 223 -15.73 18.31 18.31
CA HIS A 223 -16.30 18.93 17.11
C HIS A 223 -15.24 19.43 16.09
N LEU A 224 -13.97 19.56 16.53
CA LEU A 224 -12.86 19.88 15.63
C LEU A 224 -12.56 18.74 14.65
N VAL A 225 -13.02 17.52 14.96
CA VAL A 225 -12.91 16.35 14.09
C VAL A 225 -14.23 16.10 13.38
N VAL A 226 -14.23 16.25 12.07
CA VAL A 226 -15.44 16.13 11.24
C VAL A 226 -15.33 14.83 10.42
N LYS A 227 -16.24 13.90 10.67
CA LYS A 227 -16.31 12.64 9.91
C LYS A 227 -16.98 12.88 8.56
N VAL A 228 -16.33 12.49 7.48
CA VAL A 228 -16.77 12.74 6.11
C VAL A 228 -16.93 11.39 5.38
N PRO A 229 -18.01 11.18 4.63
CA PRO A 229 -18.14 10.03 3.73
C PRO A 229 -16.96 9.96 2.75
N THR A 230 -16.46 8.75 2.50
CA THR A 230 -15.28 8.55 1.64
C THR A 230 -15.59 8.49 0.15
N ASP A 231 -16.84 8.26 -0.22
CA ASP A 231 -17.24 8.37 -1.63
C ASP A 231 -17.34 9.85 -2.06
N ILE A 232 -16.97 10.11 -3.32
CA ILE A 232 -16.80 11.48 -3.84
C ILE A 232 -18.10 12.27 -3.76
N GLU A 233 -19.22 11.67 -4.18
CA GLU A 233 -20.51 12.36 -4.28
C GLU A 233 -21.10 12.71 -2.91
N SER A 234 -21.21 11.70 -2.03
CA SER A 234 -21.70 11.93 -0.65
C SER A 234 -20.76 12.85 0.13
N GLY A 235 -19.43 12.69 -0.06
CA GLY A 235 -18.42 13.55 0.54
C GLY A 235 -18.57 15.02 0.12
N TYR A 236 -18.78 15.27 -1.18
CA TYR A 236 -19.03 16.62 -1.71
C TYR A 236 -20.28 17.27 -1.07
N HIS A 237 -21.41 16.56 -1.10
CA HIS A 237 -22.67 17.09 -0.55
C HIS A 237 -22.60 17.31 0.97
N PHE A 238 -21.93 16.39 1.69
CA PHE A 238 -21.71 16.55 3.12
C PHE A 238 -20.88 17.81 3.42
N MET A 239 -19.71 17.95 2.77
CA MET A 239 -18.81 19.10 2.99
C MET A 239 -19.47 20.40 2.58
N LYS A 240 -20.25 20.45 1.50
CA LYS A 240 -21.03 21.62 1.11
C LYS A 240 -22.01 22.03 2.20
N SER A 241 -22.80 21.10 2.72
CA SER A 241 -23.73 21.34 3.79
C SER A 241 -23.04 21.77 5.10
N TYR A 242 -21.87 21.19 5.40
CA TYR A 242 -21.08 21.52 6.57
C TYR A 242 -20.50 22.94 6.47
N LEU A 243 -19.80 23.27 5.39
CA LEU A 243 -19.13 24.55 5.19
C LEU A 243 -20.11 25.73 5.03
N ALA A 244 -21.36 25.47 4.69
CA ALA A 244 -22.42 26.48 4.72
C ALA A 244 -22.77 26.96 6.15
N LYS A 245 -22.48 26.13 7.17
CA LYS A 245 -22.82 26.36 8.58
C LYS A 245 -21.58 26.72 9.42
N ASP A 246 -20.44 26.13 9.13
CA ASP A 246 -19.20 26.31 9.88
C ASP A 246 -18.04 26.52 8.88
N ARG A 247 -17.45 27.73 8.92
CA ARG A 247 -16.34 28.13 8.03
C ARG A 247 -15.06 28.28 8.84
N PRO A 248 -14.30 27.21 9.04
CA PRO A 248 -13.01 27.28 9.72
C PRO A 248 -12.00 28.06 8.87
N SER A 249 -11.01 28.65 9.52
CA SER A 249 -9.88 29.30 8.82
C SER A 249 -8.85 28.31 8.30
N GLY A 250 -8.81 27.08 8.84
CA GLY A 250 -7.90 26.01 8.43
C GLY A 250 -8.57 24.64 8.35
N LEU A 251 -8.28 23.91 7.30
CA LEU A 251 -8.71 22.52 7.10
C LEU A 251 -7.52 21.58 7.02
N ILE A 252 -7.63 20.45 7.73
CA ILE A 252 -6.79 19.26 7.52
C ILE A 252 -7.67 18.20 6.88
N LEU A 253 -7.20 17.60 5.79
CA LEU A 253 -7.96 16.62 4.99
C LEU A 253 -7.23 15.29 5.01
N SER A 254 -7.91 14.22 5.42
CA SER A 254 -7.27 12.96 5.81
C SER A 254 -6.73 12.11 4.65
N ASN A 255 -7.08 12.42 3.40
CA ASN A 255 -6.61 11.69 2.23
C ASN A 255 -6.78 12.51 0.94
N GLU A 256 -6.20 12.00 -0.14
CA GLU A 256 -6.17 12.68 -1.44
C GLU A 256 -7.56 12.87 -2.06
N VAL A 257 -8.45 11.89 -1.93
CA VAL A 257 -9.82 11.95 -2.48
C VAL A 257 -10.62 13.06 -1.81
N THR A 258 -10.64 13.04 -0.47
CA THR A 258 -11.31 14.10 0.32
C THR A 258 -10.73 15.48 0.01
N SER A 259 -9.41 15.56 -0.22
CA SER A 259 -8.74 16.83 -0.51
C SER A 259 -9.14 17.39 -1.88
N MET A 260 -9.20 16.55 -2.91
CA MET A 260 -9.64 17.00 -4.24
C MET A 260 -11.12 17.38 -4.24
N THR A 261 -11.95 16.58 -3.57
CA THR A 261 -13.39 16.87 -3.44
C THR A 261 -13.60 18.20 -2.71
N CYS A 262 -12.88 18.45 -1.62
CA CYS A 262 -12.95 19.71 -0.89
C CYS A 262 -12.45 20.90 -1.72
N LEU A 263 -11.31 20.77 -2.40
CA LEU A 263 -10.76 21.85 -3.23
C LEU A 263 -11.73 22.24 -4.35
N ASN A 264 -12.33 21.27 -5.05
CA ASN A 264 -13.34 21.54 -6.07
C ASN A 264 -14.56 22.24 -5.49
N LEU A 265 -15.06 21.77 -4.34
CA LEU A 265 -16.17 22.42 -3.65
C LEU A 265 -15.85 23.88 -3.31
N LEU A 266 -14.66 24.19 -2.78
CA LEU A 266 -14.29 25.56 -2.43
C LEU A 266 -14.22 26.46 -3.67
N ILE A 267 -13.75 25.93 -4.81
CA ILE A 267 -13.78 26.63 -6.10
C ILE A 267 -15.23 26.92 -6.53
N ASP A 268 -16.12 25.90 -6.46
CA ASP A 268 -17.53 26.04 -6.84
C ASP A 268 -18.27 27.08 -5.97
N GLU A 269 -17.95 27.15 -4.67
CA GLU A 269 -18.54 28.10 -3.71
C GLU A 269 -17.82 29.47 -3.71
N GLY A 270 -16.78 29.64 -4.54
CA GLY A 270 -16.02 30.90 -4.62
C GLY A 270 -15.19 31.22 -3.38
N ILE A 271 -14.86 30.21 -2.55
CA ILE A 271 -14.05 30.38 -1.33
C ILE A 271 -12.57 30.37 -1.72
N ALA A 272 -11.88 31.45 -1.46
CA ALA A 272 -10.48 31.60 -1.86
C ALA A 272 -9.51 30.81 -0.94
N VAL A 273 -8.66 29.98 -1.56
CA VAL A 273 -7.59 29.23 -0.89
C VAL A 273 -6.25 29.78 -1.38
N PRO A 274 -5.36 30.22 -0.50
CA PRO A 274 -5.41 30.19 0.97
C PRO A 274 -6.03 31.45 1.61
N GLU A 275 -6.59 32.40 0.85
CA GLU A 275 -6.96 33.74 1.33
C GLU A 275 -8.03 33.73 2.41
N GLU A 276 -9.04 32.88 2.29
CA GLU A 276 -10.13 32.73 3.24
C GLU A 276 -9.99 31.46 4.08
N MET A 277 -9.33 30.41 3.50
CA MET A 277 -9.20 29.11 4.14
C MET A 277 -7.89 28.44 3.77
N SER A 278 -7.05 28.12 4.74
CA SER A 278 -5.84 27.32 4.53
C SER A 278 -6.15 25.83 4.52
N ILE A 279 -5.48 25.08 3.65
CA ILE A 279 -5.67 23.62 3.49
C ILE A 279 -4.35 22.88 3.65
N VAL A 280 -4.36 21.82 4.49
CA VAL A 280 -3.31 20.81 4.57
C VAL A 280 -3.93 19.45 4.22
N SER A 281 -3.34 18.74 3.27
CA SER A 281 -3.78 17.40 2.83
C SER A 281 -2.85 16.32 3.36
N PHE A 282 -3.40 15.16 3.69
CA PHE A 282 -2.61 13.94 3.81
C PHE A 282 -2.44 13.28 2.44
N GLY A 283 -1.24 12.71 2.23
CA GLY A 283 -0.81 12.16 0.94
C GLY A 283 -0.13 13.21 0.06
N ASP A 284 0.80 12.79 -0.77
CA ASP A 284 1.53 13.68 -1.68
C ASP A 284 1.40 13.20 -3.13
N ALA A 285 0.16 13.09 -3.61
CA ALA A 285 -0.13 12.75 -4.99
C ALA A 285 0.49 13.77 -5.95
N GLN A 286 1.07 13.30 -7.06
CA GLN A 286 1.77 14.16 -8.01
C GLN A 286 0.90 15.29 -8.55
N PHE A 287 -0.40 15.07 -8.72
CA PHE A 287 -1.31 16.10 -9.23
C PHE A 287 -1.53 17.26 -8.25
N PHE A 288 -1.26 17.10 -6.94
CA PHE A 288 -1.34 18.20 -5.98
C PHE A 288 -0.36 19.35 -6.24
N ARG A 289 0.72 19.09 -6.99
CA ARG A 289 1.63 20.13 -7.46
C ARG A 289 1.04 21.00 -8.56
N ASN A 290 0.04 20.46 -9.27
CA ASN A 290 -0.59 21.09 -10.42
C ASN A 290 -1.97 21.68 -10.13
N THR A 291 -2.51 21.51 -8.91
CA THR A 291 -3.75 22.18 -8.48
C THR A 291 -3.56 23.70 -8.35
N ARG A 292 -4.64 24.43 -8.28
CA ARG A 292 -4.65 25.87 -8.05
C ARG A 292 -5.56 26.18 -6.86
N PRO A 293 -4.95 26.54 -5.71
CA PRO A 293 -3.52 26.55 -5.39
C PRO A 293 -2.93 25.12 -5.34
N SER A 294 -1.59 25.01 -5.44
CA SER A 294 -0.88 23.74 -5.16
C SER A 294 -0.99 23.39 -3.67
N LEU A 295 -1.32 22.14 -3.35
CA LEU A 295 -1.64 21.76 -1.98
C LEU A 295 -0.41 21.51 -1.11
N THR A 296 -0.37 22.14 0.07
CA THR A 296 0.51 21.77 1.20
C THR A 296 0.08 20.41 1.73
N THR A 297 1.03 19.48 1.88
CA THR A 297 0.71 18.07 2.17
C THR A 297 1.58 17.49 3.28
N VAL A 298 1.03 16.56 4.05
CA VAL A 298 1.79 15.63 4.88
C VAL A 298 2.11 14.42 4.03
N SER A 299 3.36 14.32 3.59
CA SER A 299 3.85 13.23 2.74
C SER A 299 4.08 11.97 3.55
N GLN A 300 3.47 10.88 3.13
CA GLN A 300 3.58 9.56 3.76
C GLN A 300 4.68 8.69 3.13
N SER A 301 5.39 9.20 2.13
CA SER A 301 6.39 8.42 1.38
C SER A 301 5.85 7.09 0.84
N VAL A 302 4.66 7.11 0.22
CA VAL A 302 3.87 5.92 -0.13
C VAL A 302 4.63 4.90 -0.99
N GLU A 303 5.42 5.36 -1.96
CA GLU A 303 6.25 4.46 -2.79
C GLU A 303 7.31 3.73 -1.93
N TRP A 304 7.87 4.42 -0.94
CA TRP A 304 8.81 3.82 0.02
C TRP A 304 8.14 2.72 0.85
N LEU A 305 6.88 2.90 1.28
CA LEU A 305 6.13 1.86 1.99
C LEU A 305 6.09 0.56 1.19
N GLY A 306 5.75 0.66 -0.10
CA GLY A 306 5.71 -0.51 -0.99
C GLY A 306 7.07 -1.18 -1.18
N LYS A 307 8.13 -0.40 -1.42
CA LYS A 307 9.51 -0.90 -1.56
C LYS A 307 9.96 -1.64 -0.32
N THR A 308 9.87 -0.97 0.84
CA THR A 308 10.34 -1.51 2.12
C THR A 308 9.56 -2.74 2.55
N ALA A 309 8.23 -2.76 2.33
CA ALA A 309 7.42 -3.92 2.64
C ALA A 309 7.81 -5.15 1.79
N MET A 310 8.09 -4.95 0.50
CA MET A 310 8.55 -6.04 -0.36
C MET A 310 9.93 -6.53 0.04
N GLU A 311 10.87 -5.64 0.35
CA GLU A 311 12.22 -5.99 0.82
C GLU A 311 12.15 -6.79 2.13
N LEU A 312 11.35 -6.32 3.11
CA LEU A 312 11.14 -7.03 4.37
C LEU A 312 10.52 -8.42 4.16
N LEU A 313 9.53 -8.54 3.26
CA LEU A 313 8.92 -9.83 2.95
C LEU A 313 9.93 -10.80 2.34
N LEU A 314 10.80 -10.34 1.45
CA LEU A 314 11.85 -11.18 0.85
C LEU A 314 12.86 -11.66 1.88
N GLN A 315 13.26 -10.81 2.83
CA GLN A 315 14.12 -11.19 3.96
C GLN A 315 13.45 -12.25 4.86
N ARG A 316 12.14 -12.19 5.03
CA ARG A 316 11.38 -13.22 5.76
C ARG A 316 11.29 -14.53 4.97
N ILE A 317 11.13 -14.48 3.66
CA ILE A 317 11.11 -15.65 2.78
C ILE A 317 12.48 -16.34 2.74
N SER A 318 13.58 -15.57 2.76
CA SER A 318 14.95 -16.12 2.81
C SER A 318 15.34 -16.64 4.20
N GLY A 319 14.58 -16.30 5.24
CA GLY A 319 14.89 -16.66 6.63
C GLY A 319 15.92 -15.74 7.31
N GLU A 320 16.31 -14.63 6.67
CA GLU A 320 17.21 -13.62 7.26
C GLU A 320 16.56 -12.89 8.44
N VAL A 321 15.24 -12.70 8.39
CA VAL A 321 14.44 -12.07 9.45
C VAL A 321 13.37 -13.04 9.94
N SER A 322 13.52 -13.52 11.18
CA SER A 322 12.64 -14.54 11.78
C SER A 322 11.58 -13.95 12.72
N TYR A 323 11.83 -12.75 13.25
CA TYR A 323 10.99 -12.08 14.24
C TYR A 323 10.14 -10.96 13.65
N PRO A 324 9.05 -10.56 14.34
CA PRO A 324 8.31 -9.36 13.97
C PRO A 324 9.23 -8.14 13.84
N SER A 325 9.15 -7.45 12.72
CA SER A 325 10.02 -6.30 12.41
C SER A 325 9.15 -5.13 11.97
N PRO A 326 8.67 -4.31 12.92
CA PRO A 326 7.96 -3.08 12.57
C PRO A 326 8.95 -2.04 12.03
N ILE A 327 8.62 -1.45 10.88
CA ILE A 327 9.39 -0.36 10.27
C ILE A 327 8.45 0.83 10.13
N VAL A 328 8.76 1.91 10.84
CA VAL A 328 7.95 3.14 10.83
C VAL A 328 8.78 4.31 10.35
N ARG A 329 8.27 5.05 9.37
CA ARG A 329 8.89 6.27 8.85
C ARG A 329 8.14 7.51 9.34
N LYS A 330 8.88 8.53 9.76
CA LYS A 330 8.30 9.84 10.06
C LYS A 330 7.81 10.51 8.77
N PRO A 331 6.61 11.09 8.77
CA PRO A 331 6.13 11.88 7.66
C PRO A 331 6.82 13.26 7.63
N GLU A 332 6.73 13.93 6.49
CA GLU A 332 7.24 15.27 6.29
C GLU A 332 6.14 16.18 5.77
N ILE A 333 6.13 17.45 6.21
CA ILE A 333 5.24 18.44 5.61
C ILE A 333 5.91 19.04 4.38
N VAL A 334 5.21 19.02 3.26
CA VAL A 334 5.65 19.60 1.99
C VAL A 334 4.85 20.88 1.77
N LEU A 335 5.48 22.02 2.03
CA LEU A 335 4.83 23.34 1.92
C LEU A 335 4.63 23.73 0.47
N ARG A 336 3.42 24.22 0.16
CA ARG A 336 3.02 24.75 -1.16
C ARG A 336 2.13 25.97 -1.00
N GLY A 337 1.24 26.21 -1.96
CA GLY A 337 0.44 27.44 -2.05
C GLY A 337 -0.89 27.46 -1.31
N SER A 338 -1.29 26.39 -0.62
CA SER A 338 -2.63 26.27 -0.02
C SER A 338 -2.71 26.68 1.45
N THR A 339 -1.62 27.20 2.03
CA THR A 339 -1.59 27.69 3.42
C THR A 339 -0.95 29.05 3.49
N LYS A 340 -1.45 29.92 4.37
CA LYS A 340 -0.87 31.24 4.63
C LYS A 340 -0.99 31.63 6.10
N LYS A 341 -0.18 32.59 6.52
CA LYS A 341 -0.26 33.19 7.85
C LYS A 341 -1.52 34.03 7.99
N MET A 342 -2.26 33.83 9.10
CA MET A 342 -3.35 34.72 9.49
C MET A 342 -2.80 36.10 9.83
N ARG A 343 -3.54 37.13 9.45
CA ARG A 343 -3.18 38.53 9.73
C ARG A 343 -3.66 38.95 11.12
#